data_9eb1eaa34ae10e71226341c19ddd0abc
#
_entry.id   9eb1eaa34ae10e71226341c19ddd0abc
#
_cell.length_a   1.000
_cell.length_b   1.000
_cell.length_c   1.000
_cell.angle_alpha   90.00
_cell.angle_beta   90.00
_cell.angle_gamma   90.00
#
_symmetry.space_group_name_H-M   'P 1'
#
loop_
_entity.id
_entity.type
_entity.pdbx_description
1 polymer ?
#
loop_
_entity_poly.entity_id
_entity_poly.type
_entity_poly.pdbx_seq_one_letter_code
_entity_poly.pdbx_strand_id
1 'polypeptide(L)'
;MLKYIKISKRPRILYRFTGLTIEQFTVLCTKLKPLWGKAEEKRLSQRERKRALGQGRKYKLSAIEDKLLFILVFYRYYLTDELMGYLFGIHPSNACRLRIKMEPLVEKAADPSLSQSIRRRISPDAKKVSTLEELLVVCPDFAEVVTDATEQQRRRPKKRIQKKYYSGKKKRHTIKTQITVNAKGKILMVSKSYPGKTHDYNIFKQENTAEKLPRKSAHYGDS
;
A
#
# COMPACT_ATOMS: atom_id res chain seq x y z
N MET A 1 -15.77 -6.65 18.94
CA MET A 1 -15.63 -5.67 17.86
C MET A 1 -14.37 -4.84 18.08
N LEU A 2 -13.48 -4.89 17.13
CA LEU A 2 -12.21 -4.16 17.12
C LEU A 2 -12.50 -2.68 16.85
N LYS A 3 -11.99 -1.78 17.72
CA LYS A 3 -12.13 -0.32 17.56
C LYS A 3 -10.84 0.38 17.92
N TYR A 4 -10.50 1.44 17.19
CA TYR A 4 -9.30 2.23 17.42
C TYR A 4 -9.22 2.76 18.87
N ILE A 5 -10.31 3.31 19.41
CA ILE A 5 -10.36 3.85 20.76
C ILE A 5 -9.97 2.84 21.86
N LYS A 6 -10.16 1.54 21.62
CA LYS A 6 -9.74 0.49 22.56
C LYS A 6 -8.27 0.11 22.38
N ILE A 7 -7.79 0.12 21.13
CA ILE A 7 -6.45 -0.34 20.79
C ILE A 7 -5.41 0.77 21.00
N SER A 8 -5.78 2.02 20.76
CA SER A 8 -4.89 3.18 20.97
C SER A 8 -4.38 3.31 22.41
N LYS A 9 -5.16 2.83 23.39
CA LYS A 9 -4.75 2.74 24.81
C LYS A 9 -3.62 1.72 25.06
N ARG A 10 -3.29 0.89 24.07
CA ARG A 10 -2.27 -0.18 24.16
C ARG A 10 -1.30 -0.09 22.97
N PRO A 11 -0.29 0.77 23.03
CA PRO A 11 0.61 1.08 21.89
C PRO A 11 1.25 -0.16 21.27
N ARG A 12 1.68 -1.13 22.09
CA ARG A 12 2.27 -2.40 21.63
C ARG A 12 1.29 -3.22 20.80
N ILE A 13 0.00 -3.22 21.16
CA ILE A 13 -1.04 -3.95 20.43
C ILE A 13 -1.34 -3.22 19.13
N LEU A 14 -1.47 -1.89 19.13
CA LEU A 14 -1.65 -1.09 17.92
C LEU A 14 -0.52 -1.38 16.92
N TYR A 15 0.73 -1.35 17.37
CA TYR A 15 1.89 -1.64 16.52
C TYR A 15 1.84 -3.07 15.93
N ARG A 16 1.49 -4.07 16.75
CA ARG A 16 1.35 -5.45 16.26
C ARG A 16 0.26 -5.59 15.19
N PHE A 17 -0.87 -4.90 15.35
CA PHE A 17 -1.98 -4.98 14.42
C PHE A 17 -1.78 -4.15 13.14
N THR A 18 -1.05 -3.05 13.20
CA THR A 18 -0.95 -2.09 12.10
C THR A 18 0.46 -1.95 11.52
N GLY A 19 1.50 -2.30 12.29
CA GLY A 19 2.89 -2.01 11.96
C GLY A 19 3.29 -0.54 12.16
N LEU A 20 2.39 0.30 12.71
CA LEU A 20 2.61 1.74 12.90
C LEU A 20 2.61 2.11 14.39
N THR A 21 3.43 3.11 14.76
CA THR A 21 3.32 3.76 16.06
C THR A 21 2.07 4.62 16.12
N ILE A 22 1.69 5.10 17.32
CA ILE A 22 0.52 5.99 17.49
C ILE A 22 0.70 7.28 16.68
N GLU A 23 1.90 7.86 16.70
CA GLU A 23 2.24 9.08 15.98
C GLU A 23 2.10 8.88 14.47
N GLN A 24 2.69 7.80 13.94
CA GLN A 24 2.60 7.44 12.52
C GLN A 24 1.15 7.21 12.09
N PHE A 25 0.38 6.50 12.91
CA PHE A 25 -1.03 6.26 12.66
C PHE A 25 -1.83 7.57 12.62
N THR A 26 -1.58 8.48 13.57
CA THR A 26 -2.26 9.79 13.65
C THR A 26 -1.92 10.65 12.43
N VAL A 27 -0.65 10.70 12.03
CA VAL A 27 -0.23 11.43 10.82
C VAL A 27 -0.92 10.89 9.57
N LEU A 28 -0.97 9.56 9.42
CA LEU A 28 -1.63 8.94 8.29
C LEU A 28 -3.15 9.20 8.30
N CYS A 29 -3.76 9.14 9.48
CA CYS A 29 -5.19 9.44 9.66
C CYS A 29 -5.54 10.89 9.27
N THR A 30 -4.71 11.85 9.68
CA THR A 30 -4.88 13.27 9.32
C THR A 30 -4.84 13.49 7.81
N LYS A 31 -3.93 12.81 7.10
CA LYS A 31 -3.85 12.87 5.63
C LYS A 31 -5.03 12.17 4.95
N LEU A 32 -5.50 11.06 5.52
CA LEU A 32 -6.58 10.26 4.96
C LEU A 32 -7.95 10.93 5.09
N LYS A 33 -8.18 11.68 6.17
CA LYS A 33 -9.47 12.33 6.47
C LYS A 33 -10.01 13.19 5.33
N PRO A 34 -9.26 14.14 4.75
CA PRO A 34 -9.75 14.95 3.63
C PRO A 34 -9.95 14.12 2.35
N LEU A 35 -9.11 13.10 2.10
CA LEU A 35 -9.25 12.22 0.93
C LEU A 35 -10.53 11.40 1.00
N TRP A 36 -10.84 10.87 2.18
CA TRP A 36 -12.10 10.18 2.44
C TRP A 36 -13.30 11.09 2.22
N GLY A 37 -13.27 12.32 2.76
CA GLY A 37 -14.34 13.32 2.59
C GLY A 37 -14.64 13.58 1.11
N LYS A 38 -13.63 13.91 0.33
CA LYS A 38 -13.75 14.14 -1.12
C LYS A 38 -14.28 12.91 -1.87
N ALA A 39 -13.82 11.71 -1.51
CA ALA A 39 -14.29 10.47 -2.15
C ALA A 39 -15.76 10.17 -1.82
N GLU A 40 -16.20 10.44 -0.58
CA GLU A 40 -17.62 10.29 -0.20
C GLU A 40 -18.50 11.33 -0.89
N GLU A 41 -18.08 12.59 -0.91
CA GLU A 41 -18.79 13.67 -1.58
C GLU A 41 -18.97 13.34 -3.07
N LYS A 42 -17.90 12.98 -3.78
CA LYS A 42 -17.96 12.54 -5.18
C LYS A 42 -18.89 11.36 -5.37
N ARG A 43 -18.85 10.34 -4.52
CA ARG A 43 -19.76 9.19 -4.58
C ARG A 43 -21.22 9.59 -4.38
N LEU A 44 -21.44 10.53 -3.48
CA LEU A 44 -22.79 10.98 -3.11
C LEU A 44 -23.37 11.96 -4.11
N SER A 45 -22.58 12.70 -4.85
CA SER A 45 -23.01 13.63 -5.91
C SER A 45 -23.35 12.95 -7.24
N GLN A 46 -22.98 11.67 -7.42
CA GLN A 46 -23.22 10.96 -8.69
C GLN A 46 -24.70 10.65 -8.96
N ARG A 47 -25.60 10.81 -8.01
CA ARG A 47 -27.03 10.55 -8.17
C ARG A 47 -27.83 11.70 -7.58
N GLU A 48 -28.87 12.11 -8.28
CA GLU A 48 -29.86 13.02 -7.75
C GLU A 48 -30.49 12.44 -6.47
N ARG A 49 -30.57 13.24 -5.42
CA ARG A 49 -30.94 12.78 -4.09
C ARG A 49 -32.12 13.56 -3.55
N LYS A 50 -33.11 12.82 -3.00
CA LYS A 50 -34.23 13.42 -2.27
C LYS A 50 -33.88 13.89 -0.85
N ARG A 51 -32.72 13.48 -0.29
CA ARG A 51 -32.27 13.82 1.07
C ARG A 51 -30.88 14.43 1.06
N ALA A 52 -30.63 15.37 1.97
CA ALA A 52 -29.32 15.99 2.14
C ALA A 52 -28.20 14.98 2.45
N LEU A 53 -26.97 15.39 2.19
CA LEU A 53 -25.77 14.59 2.45
C LEU A 53 -25.67 14.23 3.95
N GLY A 54 -25.47 12.95 4.25
CA GLY A 54 -25.30 12.48 5.64
C GLY A 54 -26.59 12.12 6.38
N GLN A 55 -27.77 12.33 5.83
CA GLN A 55 -29.08 11.97 6.46
C GLN A 55 -29.44 10.48 6.36
N GLY A 56 -28.59 9.65 5.74
CA GLY A 56 -28.79 8.21 5.66
C GLY A 56 -28.38 7.46 6.94
N ARG A 57 -28.61 6.14 6.96
CA ARG A 57 -28.15 5.26 8.05
C ARG A 57 -26.64 5.39 8.22
N LYS A 58 -26.19 5.71 9.44
CA LYS A 58 -24.76 5.81 9.75
C LYS A 58 -24.05 4.47 9.58
N TYR A 59 -22.84 4.49 9.03
CA TYR A 59 -22.01 3.31 8.95
C TYR A 59 -21.63 2.80 10.34
N LYS A 60 -21.54 1.48 10.53
CA LYS A 60 -21.03 0.88 11.78
C LYS A 60 -19.59 1.31 12.09
N LEU A 61 -18.76 1.39 11.05
CA LEU A 61 -17.43 2.01 11.11
C LEU A 61 -17.55 3.47 10.61
N SER A 62 -18.03 4.37 11.48
CA SER A 62 -18.22 5.78 11.14
C SER A 62 -16.90 6.55 11.19
N ALA A 63 -16.07 6.31 12.22
CA ALA A 63 -14.80 6.99 12.43
C ALA A 63 -13.76 6.63 11.36
N ILE A 64 -12.97 7.60 10.95
CA ILE A 64 -11.91 7.38 9.96
C ILE A 64 -10.77 6.54 10.54
N GLU A 65 -10.53 6.66 11.84
CA GLU A 65 -9.55 5.89 12.60
C GLU A 65 -9.89 4.40 12.55
N ASP A 66 -11.17 4.04 12.71
CA ASP A 66 -11.61 2.64 12.63
C ASP A 66 -11.47 2.09 11.21
N LYS A 67 -11.70 2.91 10.18
CA LYS A 67 -11.49 2.53 8.77
C LYS A 67 -10.02 2.35 8.43
N LEU A 68 -9.15 3.25 8.95
CA LEU A 68 -7.72 3.11 8.80
C LEU A 68 -7.20 1.87 9.52
N LEU A 69 -7.66 1.63 10.76
CA LEU A 69 -7.34 0.40 11.49
C LEU A 69 -7.75 -0.84 10.71
N PHE A 70 -8.95 -0.85 10.14
CA PHE A 70 -9.46 -1.96 9.33
C PHE A 70 -8.51 -2.29 8.17
N ILE A 71 -8.13 -1.32 7.35
CA ILE A 71 -7.31 -1.58 6.18
C ILE A 71 -5.87 -1.95 6.55
N LEU A 72 -5.30 -1.38 7.61
CA LEU A 72 -3.95 -1.73 8.07
C LEU A 72 -3.90 -3.14 8.65
N VAL A 73 -4.93 -3.57 9.38
CA VAL A 73 -5.07 -4.97 9.85
C VAL A 73 -5.17 -5.92 8.65
N PHE A 74 -5.94 -5.56 7.64
CA PHE A 74 -6.01 -6.34 6.40
C PHE A 74 -4.64 -6.48 5.73
N TYR A 75 -3.89 -5.40 5.56
CA TYR A 75 -2.55 -5.44 4.96
C TYR A 75 -1.55 -6.24 5.80
N ARG A 76 -1.67 -6.19 7.10
CA ARG A 76 -0.75 -6.89 8.01
C ARG A 76 -0.94 -8.40 8.04
N TYR A 77 -2.20 -8.87 8.00
CA TYR A 77 -2.55 -10.28 8.20
C TYR A 77 -3.19 -10.95 7.00
N TYR A 78 -3.59 -10.18 6.00
CA TYR A 78 -4.24 -10.66 4.78
C TYR A 78 -5.45 -11.57 5.02
N LEU A 79 -6.30 -11.18 5.97
CA LEU A 79 -7.47 -11.93 6.41
C LEU A 79 -8.55 -11.96 5.33
N THR A 80 -9.40 -12.99 5.37
CA THR A 80 -10.60 -13.05 4.51
C THR A 80 -11.60 -11.98 4.88
N ASP A 81 -12.47 -11.60 3.95
CA ASP A 81 -13.52 -10.61 4.20
C ASP A 81 -14.50 -11.07 5.29
N GLU A 82 -14.69 -12.40 5.48
CA GLU A 82 -15.46 -13.01 6.56
C GLU A 82 -14.83 -12.71 7.92
N LEU A 83 -13.54 -12.98 8.09
CA LEU A 83 -12.82 -12.72 9.34
C LEU A 83 -12.74 -11.23 9.64
N MET A 84 -12.49 -10.41 8.62
CA MET A 84 -12.53 -8.95 8.76
C MET A 84 -13.92 -8.47 9.19
N GLY A 85 -14.97 -9.04 8.60
CA GLY A 85 -16.37 -8.77 8.99
C GLY A 85 -16.63 -9.10 10.45
N TYR A 86 -16.20 -10.27 10.91
CA TYR A 86 -16.32 -10.71 12.28
C TYR A 86 -15.57 -9.79 13.26
N LEU A 87 -14.29 -9.52 13.00
CA LEU A 87 -13.45 -8.67 13.85
C LEU A 87 -14.01 -7.26 14.03
N PHE A 88 -14.51 -6.67 12.97
CA PHE A 88 -15.01 -5.29 12.95
C PHE A 88 -16.53 -5.18 13.11
N GLY A 89 -17.24 -6.30 13.24
CA GLY A 89 -18.69 -6.36 13.43
C GLY A 89 -19.50 -5.86 12.24
N ILE A 90 -19.00 -6.03 11.03
CA ILE A 90 -19.67 -5.66 9.78
C ILE A 90 -19.90 -6.91 8.91
N HIS A 91 -20.89 -6.85 8.02
CA HIS A 91 -21.13 -7.94 7.09
C HIS A 91 -19.93 -8.10 6.10
N PRO A 92 -19.53 -9.33 5.73
CA PRO A 92 -18.40 -9.58 4.81
C PRO A 92 -18.44 -8.77 3.51
N SER A 93 -19.62 -8.64 2.90
CA SER A 93 -19.80 -7.81 1.70
C SER A 93 -19.47 -6.32 1.95
N ASN A 94 -19.72 -5.82 3.17
CA ASN A 94 -19.35 -4.45 3.54
C ASN A 94 -17.85 -4.33 3.84
N ALA A 95 -17.22 -5.40 4.38
CA ALA A 95 -15.78 -5.48 4.55
C ALA A 95 -15.08 -5.39 3.18
N CYS A 96 -15.52 -6.18 2.20
CA CYS A 96 -15.01 -6.14 0.84
C CYS A 96 -15.16 -4.74 0.20
N ARG A 97 -16.35 -4.14 0.28
CA ARG A 97 -16.60 -2.79 -0.27
C ARG A 97 -15.75 -1.72 0.42
N LEU A 98 -15.59 -1.82 1.74
CA LEU A 98 -14.78 -0.88 2.50
C LEU A 98 -13.30 -1.01 2.10
N ARG A 99 -12.79 -2.24 1.97
CA ARG A 99 -11.43 -2.52 1.52
C ARG A 99 -11.15 -1.89 0.15
N ILE A 100 -11.93 -2.23 -0.86
CA ILE A 100 -11.79 -1.70 -2.23
C ILE A 100 -11.78 -0.17 -2.24
N LYS A 101 -12.58 0.45 -1.38
CA LYS A 101 -12.65 1.90 -1.28
C LYS A 101 -11.46 2.52 -0.55
N MET A 102 -10.97 1.85 0.50
CA MET A 102 -9.87 2.37 1.32
C MET A 102 -8.51 2.21 0.67
N GLU A 103 -8.28 1.13 -0.09
CA GLU A 103 -7.00 0.84 -0.74
C GLU A 103 -6.41 2.04 -1.50
N PRO A 104 -7.11 2.63 -2.49
CA PRO A 104 -6.56 3.76 -3.26
C PRO A 104 -6.42 5.05 -2.44
N LEU A 105 -7.20 5.21 -1.37
CA LEU A 105 -7.12 6.38 -0.51
C LEU A 105 -5.93 6.30 0.44
N VAL A 106 -5.67 5.10 0.98
CA VAL A 106 -4.50 4.86 1.84
C VAL A 106 -3.22 4.94 1.03
N GLU A 107 -3.20 4.39 -0.20
CA GLU A 107 -2.09 4.53 -1.12
C GLU A 107 -1.73 6.01 -1.34
N LYS A 108 -2.72 6.85 -1.65
CA LYS A 108 -2.52 8.30 -1.81
C LYS A 108 -2.10 9.02 -0.52
N ALA A 109 -2.61 8.57 0.63
CA ALA A 109 -2.29 9.17 1.92
C ALA A 109 -0.91 8.73 2.43
N ALA A 110 -0.57 7.46 2.20
CA ALA A 110 0.70 6.87 2.57
C ALA A 110 1.82 7.23 1.62
N ASP A 111 1.44 7.70 0.40
CA ASP A 111 2.40 7.97 -0.65
C ASP A 111 3.56 8.83 -0.13
N PRO A 112 4.67 8.21 0.27
CA PRO A 112 5.93 8.85 0.15
C PRO A 112 6.28 8.68 -1.31
N SER A 113 5.65 9.43 -2.24
CA SER A 113 6.26 9.52 -3.54
C SER A 113 7.73 9.83 -3.26
N LEU A 114 8.61 9.11 -3.92
CA LEU A 114 10.06 9.36 -3.84
C LEU A 114 10.32 10.88 -3.91
N SER A 115 9.51 11.59 -4.69
CA SER A 115 9.46 13.04 -4.79
C SER A 115 9.07 13.75 -3.48
N GLN A 116 8.20 13.21 -2.62
CA GLN A 116 7.86 13.86 -1.35
C GLN A 116 8.91 13.63 -0.26
N SER A 117 9.54 12.47 -0.18
CA SER A 117 10.65 12.24 0.74
C SER A 117 11.87 13.06 0.32
N ILE A 118 12.09 13.24 -0.97
CA ILE A 118 13.12 14.13 -1.52
C ILE A 118 12.76 15.59 -1.22
N ARG A 119 11.53 16.04 -1.50
CA ARG A 119 11.09 17.41 -1.23
C ARG A 119 11.18 17.81 0.25
N ARG A 120 10.99 16.89 1.18
CA ARG A 120 11.13 17.18 2.63
C ARG A 120 12.57 17.31 3.09
N ARG A 121 13.53 16.74 2.36
CA ARG A 121 14.96 16.83 2.65
C ARG A 121 15.64 17.98 1.91
N ILE A 122 15.00 18.51 0.89
CA ILE A 122 15.47 19.66 0.15
C ILE A 122 14.91 20.92 0.80
N SER A 123 15.78 21.84 1.22
CA SER A 123 15.41 23.20 1.65
C SER A 123 14.60 23.90 0.55
N PRO A 124 13.69 24.84 0.88
CA PRO A 124 12.90 25.57 -0.12
C PRO A 124 13.76 26.20 -1.22
N ASP A 125 15.02 26.56 -0.91
CA ASP A 125 15.99 27.18 -1.81
C ASP A 125 16.90 26.19 -2.56
N ALA A 126 16.71 24.87 -2.36
CA ALA A 126 17.54 23.87 -3.02
C ALA A 126 17.13 23.69 -4.49
N LYS A 127 18.12 23.67 -5.39
CA LYS A 127 17.95 23.32 -6.80
C LYS A 127 17.20 21.99 -6.92
N LYS A 128 16.29 21.89 -7.89
CA LYS A 128 15.65 20.61 -8.23
C LYS A 128 16.72 19.57 -8.51
N VAL A 129 16.63 18.41 -7.85
CA VAL A 129 17.44 17.24 -8.21
C VAL A 129 17.09 16.87 -9.65
N SER A 130 18.06 17.02 -10.54
CA SER A 130 17.88 16.80 -11.98
C SER A 130 18.59 15.53 -12.45
N THR A 131 19.56 15.04 -11.69
CA THR A 131 20.31 13.82 -12.02
C THR A 131 20.20 12.76 -10.93
N LEU A 132 20.43 11.50 -11.32
CA LEU A 132 20.42 10.38 -10.37
C LEU A 132 21.63 10.45 -9.40
N GLU A 133 22.72 11.07 -9.81
CA GLU A 133 23.90 11.31 -8.96
C GLU A 133 23.62 12.33 -7.86
N GLU A 134 22.92 13.42 -8.19
CA GLU A 134 22.43 14.38 -7.21
C GLU A 134 21.45 13.71 -6.22
N LEU A 135 20.66 12.71 -6.69
CA LEU A 135 19.79 11.94 -5.84
C LEU A 135 20.55 11.17 -4.77
N LEU A 136 21.71 10.60 -5.05
CA LEU A 136 22.53 9.91 -4.06
C LEU A 136 23.04 10.83 -2.96
N VAL A 137 23.39 12.08 -3.31
CA VAL A 137 23.82 13.09 -2.33
C VAL A 137 22.67 13.44 -1.38
N VAL A 138 21.46 13.60 -1.91
CA VAL A 138 20.28 13.97 -1.13
C VAL A 138 19.67 12.78 -0.39
N CYS A 139 19.74 11.59 -0.97
CA CYS A 139 19.17 10.35 -0.45
C CYS A 139 20.21 9.22 -0.50
N PRO A 140 21.15 9.14 0.47
CA PRO A 140 22.15 8.08 0.54
C PRO A 140 21.55 6.67 0.70
N ASP A 141 20.26 6.57 1.04
CA ASP A 141 19.51 5.32 1.09
C ASP A 141 19.52 4.53 -0.25
N PHE A 142 19.88 5.16 -1.35
CA PHE A 142 20.04 4.54 -2.68
C PHE A 142 21.47 4.05 -2.98
N ALA A 143 22.42 4.23 -2.07
CA ALA A 143 23.81 3.80 -2.30
C ALA A 143 23.93 2.27 -2.43
N GLU A 144 23.18 1.54 -1.62
CA GLU A 144 23.10 0.08 -1.64
C GLU A 144 21.65 -0.37 -1.68
N VAL A 145 21.28 -1.12 -2.69
CA VAL A 145 19.91 -1.59 -2.88
C VAL A 145 19.89 -3.07 -3.22
N VAL A 146 18.90 -3.75 -2.66
CA VAL A 146 18.61 -5.15 -2.93
C VAL A 146 17.25 -5.22 -3.63
N THR A 147 17.20 -5.95 -4.74
CA THR A 147 15.94 -6.15 -5.49
C THR A 147 15.62 -7.62 -5.54
N ASP A 148 14.42 -7.97 -5.10
CA ASP A 148 13.88 -9.33 -5.16
C ASP A 148 12.41 -9.31 -5.57
N ALA A 149 11.92 -10.46 -6.09
CA ALA A 149 10.53 -10.63 -6.50
C ALA A 149 9.78 -11.52 -5.51
N THR A 150 8.78 -10.96 -4.88
CA THR A 150 7.89 -11.72 -3.99
C THR A 150 6.72 -12.32 -4.77
N GLU A 151 6.38 -13.58 -4.47
CA GLU A 151 5.22 -14.26 -5.02
C GLU A 151 4.07 -14.33 -4.01
N GLN A 152 2.93 -13.80 -4.42
CA GLN A 152 1.69 -13.83 -3.63
C GLN A 152 0.68 -14.77 -4.27
N GLN A 153 0.06 -15.62 -3.45
CA GLN A 153 -0.99 -16.51 -3.91
C GLN A 153 -2.22 -15.73 -4.34
N ARG A 154 -2.83 -16.13 -5.45
CA ARG A 154 -4.11 -15.60 -5.90
C ARG A 154 -5.13 -16.73 -6.13
N ARG A 155 -6.40 -16.38 -6.14
CA ARG A 155 -7.47 -17.31 -6.53
C ARG A 155 -7.26 -17.79 -7.96
N ARG A 156 -7.62 -19.04 -8.23
CA ARG A 156 -7.53 -19.65 -9.55
C ARG A 156 -8.25 -18.80 -10.60
N PRO A 157 -7.55 -18.30 -11.63
CA PRO A 157 -8.19 -17.48 -12.66
C PRO A 157 -9.03 -18.30 -13.63
N LYS A 158 -9.80 -17.65 -14.51
CA LYS A 158 -10.57 -18.30 -15.58
C LYS A 158 -9.64 -19.14 -16.48
N LYS A 159 -10.15 -20.28 -17.02
CA LYS A 159 -9.36 -21.27 -17.80
C LYS A 159 -8.39 -20.65 -18.81
N ARG A 160 -8.83 -19.64 -19.57
CA ARG A 160 -8.03 -18.98 -20.64
C ARG A 160 -6.70 -18.40 -20.17
N ILE A 161 -6.60 -17.95 -18.92
CA ILE A 161 -5.43 -17.25 -18.40
C ILE A 161 -4.70 -18.02 -17.28
N GLN A 162 -5.16 -19.22 -16.91
CA GLN A 162 -4.58 -20.00 -15.81
C GLN A 162 -3.10 -20.29 -16.01
N LYS A 163 -2.70 -20.76 -17.22
CA LYS A 163 -1.30 -21.08 -17.55
C LYS A 163 -0.35 -19.91 -17.31
N LYS A 164 -0.83 -18.68 -17.53
CA LYS A 164 -0.05 -17.45 -17.36
C LYS A 164 0.28 -17.16 -15.89
N TYR A 165 -0.64 -17.52 -14.99
CA TYR A 165 -0.49 -17.24 -13.55
C TYR A 165 0.02 -18.44 -12.75
N TYR A 166 0.20 -19.59 -13.36
CA TYR A 166 0.68 -20.78 -12.66
C TYR A 166 2.19 -20.73 -12.44
N SER A 167 2.59 -20.69 -11.15
CA SER A 167 3.99 -20.77 -10.73
C SER A 167 4.41 -22.23 -10.64
N GLY A 168 5.38 -22.62 -11.46
CA GLY A 168 5.99 -23.94 -11.39
C GLY A 168 6.72 -24.21 -10.07
N LYS A 169 7.35 -23.15 -9.50
CA LYS A 169 8.06 -23.20 -8.20
C LYS A 169 7.09 -23.42 -7.04
N LYS A 170 6.00 -22.67 -6.99
CA LYS A 170 5.01 -22.70 -5.88
C LYS A 170 3.87 -23.69 -6.11
N LYS A 171 3.78 -24.35 -7.29
CA LYS A 171 2.72 -25.28 -7.68
C LYS A 171 1.30 -24.75 -7.49
N ARG A 172 1.12 -23.43 -7.66
CA ARG A 172 -0.16 -22.72 -7.50
C ARG A 172 -0.23 -21.46 -8.36
N HIS A 173 -1.41 -20.82 -8.42
CA HIS A 173 -1.56 -19.56 -9.14
C HIS A 173 -1.10 -18.41 -8.28
N THR A 174 -0.15 -17.62 -8.79
CA THR A 174 0.48 -16.51 -8.08
C THR A 174 0.54 -15.26 -8.94
N ILE A 175 0.78 -14.15 -8.28
CA ILE A 175 1.26 -12.90 -8.87
C ILE A 175 2.63 -12.60 -8.28
N LYS A 176 3.50 -12.01 -9.08
CA LYS A 176 4.82 -11.54 -8.67
C LYS A 176 4.86 -10.04 -8.62
N THR A 177 5.53 -9.51 -7.62
CA THR A 177 5.80 -8.08 -7.47
C THR A 177 7.26 -7.92 -7.07
N GLN A 178 8.01 -7.14 -7.83
CA GLN A 178 9.41 -6.84 -7.53
C GLN A 178 9.47 -5.72 -6.50
N ILE A 179 10.31 -5.88 -5.49
CA ILE A 179 10.52 -4.91 -4.43
C ILE A 179 12.01 -4.58 -4.37
N THR A 180 12.33 -3.31 -4.36
CA THR A 180 13.70 -2.82 -4.14
C THR A 180 13.77 -2.17 -2.76
N VAL A 181 14.71 -2.62 -1.95
CA VAL A 181 14.94 -2.13 -0.59
C VAL A 181 16.38 -1.62 -0.44
N ASN A 182 16.59 -0.73 0.51
CA ASN A 182 17.94 -0.34 0.90
C ASN A 182 18.54 -1.33 1.91
N ALA A 183 19.83 -1.15 2.26
CA ALA A 183 20.53 -1.97 3.26
C ALA A 183 19.84 -2.00 4.64
N LYS A 184 18.99 -1.02 4.96
CA LYS A 184 18.21 -0.94 6.22
C LYS A 184 16.83 -1.61 6.09
N GLY A 185 16.53 -2.29 4.98
CA GLY A 185 15.24 -2.93 4.74
C GLY A 185 14.08 -1.96 4.42
N LYS A 186 14.36 -0.69 4.15
CA LYS A 186 13.34 0.28 3.74
C LYS A 186 13.00 0.08 2.27
N ILE A 187 11.73 -0.08 1.96
CA ILE A 187 11.24 -0.20 0.59
C ILE A 187 11.41 1.14 -0.13
N LEU A 188 12.14 1.12 -1.23
CA LEU A 188 12.41 2.27 -2.10
C LEU A 188 11.53 2.25 -3.34
N MET A 189 11.34 1.07 -3.95
CA MET A 189 10.55 0.89 -5.16
C MET A 189 9.72 -0.40 -5.08
N VAL A 190 8.55 -0.37 -5.71
CA VAL A 190 7.67 -1.53 -5.88
C VAL A 190 7.19 -1.53 -7.33
N SER A 191 7.33 -2.67 -8.00
CA SER A 191 6.86 -2.83 -9.39
C SER A 191 5.35 -3.00 -9.48
N LYS A 192 4.82 -2.99 -10.69
CA LYS A 192 3.50 -3.52 -10.99
C LYS A 192 3.45 -5.02 -10.68
N SER A 193 2.23 -5.55 -10.56
CA SER A 193 2.02 -6.98 -10.36
C SER A 193 2.09 -7.73 -11.69
N TYR A 194 2.91 -8.77 -11.74
CA TYR A 194 3.12 -9.63 -12.89
C TYR A 194 2.54 -11.04 -12.66
N PRO A 195 2.22 -11.77 -13.73
CA PRO A 195 1.80 -13.18 -13.62
C PRO A 195 2.90 -14.05 -13.01
N GLY A 196 2.54 -15.02 -12.16
CA GLY A 196 3.49 -15.89 -11.45
C GLY A 196 4.44 -16.69 -12.32
N LYS A 197 4.09 -16.93 -13.60
CA LYS A 197 4.99 -17.57 -14.58
C LYS A 197 6.13 -16.67 -15.04
N THR A 198 6.02 -15.36 -14.85
CA THR A 198 7.04 -14.38 -15.33
C THR A 198 8.34 -14.61 -14.57
N HIS A 199 9.46 -14.69 -15.28
CA HIS A 199 10.80 -14.77 -14.67
C HIS A 199 11.18 -13.43 -14.02
N ASP A 200 11.86 -13.46 -12.88
CA ASP A 200 12.14 -12.26 -12.07
C ASP A 200 13.02 -11.26 -12.84
N TYR A 201 14.00 -11.77 -13.58
CA TYR A 201 14.82 -10.96 -14.48
C TYR A 201 14.02 -10.26 -15.60
N ASN A 202 12.96 -10.89 -16.10
CA ASN A 202 12.08 -10.25 -17.08
C ASN A 202 11.27 -9.11 -16.47
N ILE A 203 10.88 -9.23 -15.21
CA ILE A 203 10.23 -8.13 -14.47
C ILE A 203 11.20 -6.97 -14.32
N PHE A 204 12.44 -7.27 -13.91
CA PHE A 204 13.50 -6.28 -13.77
C PHE A 204 13.73 -5.47 -15.05
N LYS A 205 13.78 -6.15 -16.20
CA LYS A 205 13.91 -5.51 -17.52
C LYS A 205 12.68 -4.67 -17.89
N GLN A 206 11.47 -5.22 -17.73
CA GLN A 206 10.23 -4.54 -18.10
C GLN A 206 9.96 -3.28 -17.26
N GLU A 207 10.41 -3.29 -16.00
CA GLU A 207 10.31 -2.14 -15.11
C GLU A 207 11.44 -1.12 -15.31
N ASN A 208 12.44 -1.41 -16.15
CA ASN A 208 13.65 -0.60 -16.32
C ASN A 208 14.29 -0.24 -14.98
N THR A 209 14.34 -1.22 -14.06
CA THR A 209 14.76 -1.00 -12.67
C THR A 209 16.19 -0.44 -12.61
N ALA A 210 17.09 -0.92 -13.49
CA ALA A 210 18.47 -0.43 -13.58
C ALA A 210 18.55 1.08 -13.94
N GLU A 211 17.67 1.54 -14.84
CA GLU A 211 17.65 2.95 -15.27
C GLU A 211 17.05 3.88 -14.22
N LYS A 212 16.21 3.33 -13.33
CA LYS A 212 15.58 4.09 -12.24
C LYS A 212 16.49 4.27 -11.03
N LEU A 213 17.62 3.56 -11.00
CA LEU A 213 18.61 3.62 -9.93
C LEU A 213 19.80 4.45 -10.36
N PRO A 214 20.45 5.19 -9.44
CA PRO A 214 21.69 5.90 -9.73
C PRO A 214 22.79 4.93 -10.18
N ARG A 215 23.57 5.29 -11.21
CA ARG A 215 24.64 4.43 -11.76
C ARG A 215 25.70 4.03 -10.74
N LYS A 216 25.91 4.84 -9.71
CA LYS A 216 26.86 4.58 -8.61
C LYS A 216 26.27 3.75 -7.47
N SER A 217 25.00 3.34 -7.54
CA SER A 217 24.40 2.45 -6.54
C SER A 217 24.93 1.04 -6.72
N ALA A 218 25.35 0.42 -5.61
CA ALA A 218 25.57 -1.02 -5.58
C ALA A 218 24.21 -1.74 -5.60
N HIS A 219 23.97 -2.53 -6.63
CA HIS A 219 22.70 -3.22 -6.84
C HIS A 219 22.90 -4.73 -6.70
N TYR A 220 22.23 -5.31 -5.73
CA TYR A 220 22.20 -6.75 -5.46
C TYR A 220 20.84 -7.32 -5.88
N GLY A 221 20.85 -8.42 -6.61
CA GLY A 221 19.67 -9.15 -7.03
C GLY A 221 19.96 -10.64 -7.08
N ASP A 222 18.94 -11.47 -6.85
CA ASP A 222 19.04 -12.92 -7.09
C ASP A 222 18.97 -13.17 -8.59
N SER A 223 19.88 -13.99 -9.12
CA SER A 223 20.05 -14.31 -10.55
C SER A 223 19.15 -15.45 -11.02
#